data_4180e95f063727b37f7d706e2b52e1e6
#
_entry.id   4180e95f063727b37f7d706e2b52e1e6
#
_cell.length_a   1.000
_cell.length_b   1.000
_cell.length_c   1.000
_cell.angle_alpha   90.00
_cell.angle_beta   90.00
_cell.angle_gamma   90.00
#
_symmetry.space_group_name_H-M   'P 1'
#
loop_
_entity.id
_entity.type
_entity.pdbx_description
1 polymer ?
#
loop_
_entity_poly.entity_id
_entity_poly.type
_entity_poly.pdbx_seq_one_letter_code
_entity_poly.pdbx_strand_id
1 'polypeptide(L)'
;MTMPGDPFIRRARLSDAYAIAELLAQLGYPDEIANVSARLERLDARQDTGVLVAEVNGQVTAVAAYQLMDLLERREPQCRITTLVVRADARRRGLARGLIERIEAVATGHGCCRLEVTTQAHREDAVGLYLALGFEERPRRLVKRLLSSC
;
A
#
# COMPACT_ATOMS: atom_id res chain seq x y z
N MET A 1 12.19 -22.26 -0.93
CA MET A 1 13.56 -21.73 -0.75
C MET A 1 13.64 -20.37 -1.38
N THR A 2 14.06 -19.34 -0.63
CA THR A 2 14.21 -17.98 -1.13
C THR A 2 15.60 -17.83 -1.74
N MET A 3 15.68 -17.37 -2.98
CA MET A 3 16.96 -17.13 -3.65
C MET A 3 17.51 -15.75 -3.27
N PRO A 4 18.84 -15.54 -3.29
CA PRO A 4 19.40 -14.20 -3.10
C PRO A 4 18.79 -13.20 -4.09
N GLY A 5 18.29 -12.09 -3.57
CA GLY A 5 17.62 -11.07 -4.38
C GLY A 5 16.10 -11.23 -4.54
N ASP A 6 15.53 -12.35 -4.10
CA ASP A 6 14.08 -12.50 -4.08
C ASP A 6 13.45 -11.58 -3.02
N PRO A 7 12.31 -10.96 -3.31
CA PRO A 7 11.65 -10.12 -2.34
C PRO A 7 11.06 -10.93 -1.19
N PHE A 8 11.22 -10.42 0.02
CA PHE A 8 10.58 -10.95 1.21
C PHE A 8 9.52 -9.95 1.68
N ILE A 9 8.25 -10.36 1.62
CA ILE A 9 7.14 -9.52 2.02
C ILE A 9 6.76 -9.86 3.45
N ARG A 10 6.69 -8.85 4.29
CA ARG A 10 6.37 -8.99 5.70
C ARG A 10 5.61 -7.77 6.21
N ARG A 11 5.07 -7.90 7.41
CA ARG A 11 4.45 -6.79 8.10
C ARG A 11 5.51 -5.75 8.49
N ALA A 12 5.18 -4.47 8.36
CA ALA A 12 6.07 -3.38 8.75
C ALA A 12 6.28 -3.37 10.27
N ARG A 13 7.46 -2.94 10.68
CA ARG A 13 7.85 -2.74 12.07
C ARG A 13 8.18 -1.27 12.27
N LEU A 14 8.21 -0.81 13.53
CA LEU A 14 8.60 0.57 13.83
C LEU A 14 10.02 0.88 13.34
N SER A 15 10.90 -0.10 13.34
CA SER A 15 12.26 0.06 12.81
C SER A 15 12.31 0.33 11.30
N ASP A 16 11.21 0.15 10.58
CA ASP A 16 11.12 0.44 9.15
C ASP A 16 10.75 1.91 8.87
N ALA A 17 10.50 2.71 9.90
CA ALA A 17 10.00 4.08 9.74
C ALA A 17 10.88 4.95 8.85
N TYR A 18 12.21 4.84 8.97
CA TYR A 18 13.13 5.59 8.13
C TYR A 18 12.96 5.24 6.65
N ALA A 19 12.99 3.95 6.32
CA ALA A 19 12.87 3.49 4.94
C ALA A 19 11.49 3.85 4.36
N ILE A 20 10.43 3.71 5.17
CA ILE A 20 9.08 4.08 4.75
C ILE A 20 8.98 5.59 4.52
N ALA A 21 9.60 6.42 5.38
CA ALA A 21 9.62 7.86 5.20
C ALA A 21 10.26 8.26 3.87
N GLU A 22 11.36 7.60 3.50
CA GLU A 22 12.02 7.83 2.21
C GLU A 22 11.09 7.47 1.03
N LEU A 23 10.41 6.34 1.12
CA LEU A 23 9.46 5.91 0.09
C LEU A 23 8.28 6.88 -0.04
N LEU A 24 7.75 7.35 1.08
CA LEU A 24 6.66 8.33 1.08
C LEU A 24 7.12 9.67 0.48
N ALA A 25 8.34 10.10 0.77
CA ALA A 25 8.91 11.31 0.17
C ALA A 25 9.00 11.18 -1.35
N GLN A 26 9.42 10.02 -1.84
CA GLN A 26 9.46 9.72 -3.28
C GLN A 26 8.06 9.79 -3.89
N LEU A 27 7.03 9.36 -3.15
CA LEU A 27 5.64 9.41 -3.59
C LEU A 27 5.07 10.85 -3.61
N GLY A 28 5.74 11.79 -2.96
CA GLY A 28 5.31 13.19 -2.89
C GLY A 28 4.78 13.60 -1.51
N TYR A 29 4.99 12.77 -0.49
CA TYR A 29 4.53 13.03 0.88
C TYR A 29 5.70 13.01 1.86
N PRO A 30 6.65 13.95 1.74
CA PRO A 30 7.78 14.03 2.68
C PRO A 30 7.29 14.33 4.09
N ASP A 31 7.88 13.68 5.07
CA ASP A 31 7.54 13.89 6.47
C ASP A 31 8.71 13.47 7.36
N GLU A 32 8.69 13.90 8.61
CA GLU A 32 9.68 13.51 9.59
C GLU A 32 9.48 12.04 10.03
N ILE A 33 10.57 11.36 10.33
CA ILE A 33 10.55 9.96 10.74
C ILE A 33 9.67 9.76 11.98
N ALA A 34 9.71 10.70 12.93
CA ALA A 34 8.89 10.63 14.13
C ALA A 34 7.38 10.60 13.83
N ASN A 35 6.95 11.39 12.83
CA ASN A 35 5.56 11.41 12.41
C ASN A 35 5.16 10.11 11.70
N VAL A 36 6.03 9.57 10.88
CA VAL A 36 5.82 8.27 10.22
C VAL A 36 5.72 7.16 11.26
N SER A 37 6.63 7.15 12.25
CA SER A 37 6.59 6.20 13.36
C SER A 37 5.28 6.25 14.10
N ALA A 38 4.80 7.45 14.43
CA ALA A 38 3.54 7.62 15.16
C ALA A 38 2.34 7.08 14.35
N ARG A 39 2.34 7.29 13.02
CA ARG A 39 1.30 6.73 12.17
C ARG A 39 1.37 5.21 12.08
N LEU A 40 2.58 4.65 12.00
CA LEU A 40 2.75 3.19 12.02
C LEU A 40 2.21 2.58 13.30
N GLU A 41 2.45 3.21 14.45
CA GLU A 41 1.90 2.75 15.73
C GLU A 41 0.38 2.76 15.71
N ARG A 42 -0.23 3.87 15.24
CA ARG A 42 -1.69 3.97 15.19
C ARG A 42 -2.30 2.92 14.26
N LEU A 43 -1.68 2.69 13.10
CA LEU A 43 -2.16 1.70 12.15
C LEU A 43 -2.00 0.28 12.69
N ASP A 44 -0.86 0.00 13.34
CA ASP A 44 -0.60 -1.32 13.91
C ASP A 44 -1.55 -1.67 15.05
N ALA A 45 -2.04 -0.67 15.77
CA ALA A 45 -3.00 -0.86 16.86
C ALA A 45 -4.41 -1.21 16.34
N ARG A 46 -4.69 -1.00 15.05
CA ARG A 46 -6.00 -1.30 14.46
C ARG A 46 -6.01 -2.69 13.86
N GLN A 47 -7.15 -3.37 13.98
CA GLN A 47 -7.33 -4.70 13.39
C GLN A 47 -7.77 -4.65 11.93
N ASP A 48 -8.28 -3.51 11.48
CA ASP A 48 -8.82 -3.32 10.14
C ASP A 48 -7.84 -2.70 9.14
N THR A 49 -6.59 -2.52 9.55
CA THR A 49 -5.53 -1.97 8.68
C THR A 49 -4.29 -2.84 8.72
N GLY A 50 -3.46 -2.71 7.71
CA GLY A 50 -2.16 -3.34 7.68
C GLY A 50 -1.17 -2.57 6.84
N VAL A 51 0.10 -2.65 7.23
CA VAL A 51 1.21 -2.07 6.46
C VAL A 51 2.19 -3.21 6.18
N LEU A 52 2.49 -3.41 4.90
CA LEU A 52 3.42 -4.43 4.43
C LEU A 52 4.63 -3.77 3.79
N VAL A 53 5.78 -4.38 3.96
CA VAL A 53 7.00 -3.94 3.28
C VAL A 53 7.58 -5.12 2.49
N ALA A 54 8.31 -4.79 1.44
CA ALA A 54 9.10 -5.75 0.70
C ALA A 54 10.58 -5.49 0.93
N GLU A 55 11.29 -6.50 1.40
CA GLU A 55 12.74 -6.46 1.58
C GLU A 55 13.41 -7.14 0.39
N VAL A 56 14.44 -6.51 -0.11
CA VAL A 56 15.36 -7.13 -1.08
C VAL A 56 16.75 -7.00 -0.53
N ASN A 57 17.43 -8.13 -0.32
CA ASN A 57 18.76 -8.18 0.28
C ASN A 57 18.83 -7.44 1.63
N GLY A 58 17.81 -7.63 2.47
CA GLY A 58 17.74 -7.03 3.80
C GLY A 58 17.34 -5.56 3.84
N GLN A 59 17.04 -4.94 2.70
CA GLN A 59 16.64 -3.54 2.64
C GLN A 59 15.17 -3.41 2.22
N VAL A 60 14.43 -2.57 2.94
CA VAL A 60 13.04 -2.25 2.58
C VAL A 60 13.06 -1.39 1.31
N THR A 61 12.46 -1.92 0.25
CA THR A 61 12.45 -1.30 -1.06
C THR A 61 11.05 -0.94 -1.55
N ALA A 62 10.02 -1.37 -0.84
CA ALA A 62 8.64 -1.05 -1.18
C ALA A 62 7.76 -1.13 0.06
N VAL A 63 6.66 -0.38 0.05
CA VAL A 63 5.68 -0.37 1.12
C VAL A 63 4.28 -0.32 0.52
N ALA A 64 3.35 -1.02 1.15
CA ALA A 64 1.93 -0.94 0.84
C ALA A 64 1.13 -0.89 2.14
N ALA A 65 0.05 -0.12 2.13
CA ALA A 65 -0.89 -0.09 3.23
C ALA A 65 -2.29 -0.37 2.71
N TYR A 66 -3.11 -1.00 3.54
CA TYR A 66 -4.48 -1.33 3.18
C TYR A 66 -5.41 -1.14 4.37
N GLN A 67 -6.69 -1.02 4.06
CA GLN A 67 -7.75 -0.94 5.04
C GLN A 67 -8.89 -1.87 4.65
N LEU A 68 -9.35 -2.66 5.60
CA LEU A 68 -10.57 -3.45 5.50
C LEU A 68 -11.71 -2.58 6.01
N MET A 69 -12.83 -2.54 5.30
CA MET A 69 -13.94 -1.66 5.68
C MET A 69 -15.28 -2.30 5.39
N ASP A 70 -16.20 -2.09 6.31
CA ASP A 70 -17.59 -2.41 6.10
C ASP A 70 -18.28 -1.22 5.43
N LEU A 71 -19.14 -1.51 4.46
CA LEU A 71 -19.96 -0.50 3.80
C LEU A 71 -21.41 -0.82 4.09
N LEU A 72 -22.19 0.20 4.43
CA LEU A 72 -23.59 0.01 4.80
C LEU A 72 -24.40 -0.69 3.70
N GLU A 73 -24.08 -0.39 2.43
CA GLU A 73 -24.79 -0.91 1.27
C GLU A 73 -24.34 -2.29 0.79
N ARG A 74 -23.39 -2.92 1.48
CA ARG A 74 -22.85 -4.23 1.09
C ARG A 74 -22.84 -5.20 2.26
N ARG A 75 -23.09 -6.46 1.96
CA ARG A 75 -23.00 -7.53 2.96
C ARG A 75 -21.56 -7.86 3.32
N GLU A 76 -20.71 -7.92 2.30
CA GLU A 76 -19.30 -8.28 2.47
C GLU A 76 -18.48 -7.00 2.65
N PRO A 77 -17.42 -7.06 3.44
CA PRO A 77 -16.47 -5.95 3.52
C PRO A 77 -15.71 -5.77 2.19
N GLN A 78 -15.04 -4.66 2.06
CA GLN A 78 -14.09 -4.43 0.98
C GLN A 78 -12.72 -4.10 1.54
N CYS A 79 -11.70 -4.28 0.73
CA CYS A 79 -10.35 -3.87 1.04
C CYS A 79 -9.94 -2.72 0.12
N ARG A 80 -9.28 -1.72 0.69
CA ARG A 80 -8.71 -0.60 -0.08
C ARG A 80 -7.21 -0.55 0.15
N ILE A 81 -6.46 -0.53 -0.94
CA ILE A 81 -5.04 -0.20 -0.89
C ILE A 81 -4.94 1.32 -0.79
N THR A 82 -4.41 1.80 0.32
CA THR A 82 -4.32 3.25 0.61
C THR A 82 -2.97 3.83 0.25
N THR A 83 -1.93 3.00 0.20
CA THR A 83 -0.57 3.39 -0.14
C THR A 83 0.10 2.25 -0.90
N LEU A 84 0.81 2.57 -1.96
CA LEU A 84 1.68 1.62 -2.65
C LEU A 84 2.80 2.40 -3.32
N VAL A 85 4.02 2.15 -2.89
CA VAL A 85 5.20 2.79 -3.48
C VAL A 85 6.37 1.82 -3.51
N VAL A 86 7.06 1.79 -4.65
CA VAL A 86 8.28 1.01 -4.87
C VAL A 86 9.41 2.00 -5.10
N ARG A 87 10.56 1.76 -4.46
CA ARG A 87 11.75 2.59 -4.65
C ARG A 87 12.09 2.66 -6.15
N ALA A 88 12.44 3.86 -6.61
CA ALA A 88 12.61 4.11 -8.05
C ALA A 88 13.60 3.15 -8.73
N ASP A 89 14.70 2.80 -8.04
CA ASP A 89 15.72 1.90 -8.57
C ASP A 89 15.36 0.41 -8.44
N ALA A 90 14.24 0.09 -7.82
CA ALA A 90 13.77 -1.28 -7.61
C ALA A 90 12.50 -1.61 -8.41
N ARG A 91 12.07 -0.71 -9.29
CA ARG A 91 10.89 -0.92 -10.14
C ARG A 91 11.11 -2.01 -11.17
N ARG A 92 10.01 -2.58 -11.70
CA ARG A 92 9.99 -3.63 -12.70
C ARG A 92 10.57 -4.97 -12.23
N ARG A 93 10.61 -5.19 -10.91
CA ARG A 93 11.05 -6.46 -10.30
C ARG A 93 9.90 -7.24 -9.68
N GLY A 94 8.65 -6.85 -9.94
CA GLY A 94 7.49 -7.53 -9.42
C GLY A 94 7.16 -7.24 -7.95
N LEU A 95 7.76 -6.21 -7.34
CA LEU A 95 7.51 -5.88 -5.93
C LEU A 95 6.09 -5.40 -5.71
N ALA A 96 5.59 -4.50 -6.56
CA ALA A 96 4.22 -4.01 -6.48
C ALA A 96 3.22 -5.15 -6.64
N ARG A 97 3.44 -6.01 -7.63
CA ARG A 97 2.59 -7.20 -7.86
C ARG A 97 2.57 -8.09 -6.63
N GLY A 98 3.73 -8.38 -6.04
CA GLY A 98 3.83 -9.23 -4.86
C GLY A 98 3.08 -8.66 -3.66
N LEU A 99 3.18 -7.34 -3.44
CA LEU A 99 2.46 -6.65 -2.38
C LEU A 99 0.94 -6.71 -2.62
N ILE A 100 0.51 -6.45 -3.84
CA ILE A 100 -0.92 -6.51 -4.21
C ILE A 100 -1.46 -7.93 -4.02
N GLU A 101 -0.75 -8.94 -4.47
CA GLU A 101 -1.16 -10.34 -4.32
C GLU A 101 -1.27 -10.74 -2.84
N ARG A 102 -0.36 -10.25 -2.01
CA ARG A 102 -0.42 -10.49 -0.56
C ARG A 102 -1.64 -9.83 0.06
N ILE A 103 -1.93 -8.57 -0.31
CA ILE A 103 -3.12 -7.86 0.16
C ILE A 103 -4.40 -8.54 -0.33
N GLU A 104 -4.41 -8.99 -1.58
CA GLU A 104 -5.53 -9.74 -2.15
C GLU A 104 -5.81 -11.02 -1.34
N ALA A 105 -4.76 -11.73 -0.94
CA ALA A 105 -4.91 -12.92 -0.09
C ALA A 105 -5.49 -12.56 1.28
N VAL A 106 -5.04 -11.48 1.89
CA VAL A 106 -5.59 -10.98 3.16
C VAL A 106 -7.07 -10.62 3.00
N ALA A 107 -7.41 -9.88 1.96
CA ALA A 107 -8.78 -9.46 1.67
C ALA A 107 -9.70 -10.68 1.46
N THR A 108 -9.25 -11.64 0.69
CA THR A 108 -10.00 -12.89 0.44
C THR A 108 -10.22 -13.66 1.74
N GLY A 109 -9.19 -13.75 2.58
CA GLY A 109 -9.27 -14.40 3.88
C GLY A 109 -10.26 -13.75 4.85
N HIS A 110 -10.54 -12.46 4.67
CA HIS A 110 -11.52 -11.70 5.47
C HIS A 110 -12.90 -11.65 4.82
N GLY A 111 -13.12 -12.36 3.71
CA GLY A 111 -14.40 -12.39 3.03
C GLY A 111 -14.73 -11.13 2.25
N CYS A 112 -13.74 -10.33 1.89
CA CYS A 112 -13.96 -9.11 1.11
C CYS A 112 -14.50 -9.45 -0.27
N CYS A 113 -15.48 -8.66 -0.74
CA CYS A 113 -16.06 -8.85 -2.06
C CYS A 113 -15.24 -8.16 -3.15
N ARG A 114 -14.38 -7.21 -2.79
CA ARG A 114 -13.55 -6.52 -3.77
C ARG A 114 -12.34 -5.86 -3.12
N LEU A 115 -11.35 -5.61 -3.96
CA LEU A 115 -10.15 -4.85 -3.64
C LEU A 115 -10.16 -3.61 -4.53
N GLU A 116 -9.94 -2.44 -3.93
CA GLU A 116 -9.84 -1.20 -4.70
C GLU A 116 -8.52 -0.49 -4.38
N VAL A 117 -8.08 0.32 -5.32
CA VAL A 117 -6.90 1.16 -5.18
C VAL A 117 -7.21 2.53 -5.78
N THR A 118 -6.70 3.58 -5.12
CA THR A 118 -6.81 4.92 -5.65
C THR A 118 -5.43 5.36 -6.14
N THR A 119 -5.35 5.82 -7.37
CA THR A 119 -4.12 6.34 -7.96
C THR A 119 -4.36 7.73 -8.52
N GLN A 120 -3.30 8.54 -8.55
CA GLN A 120 -3.38 9.87 -9.11
C GLN A 120 -3.38 9.79 -10.65
N ALA A 121 -4.11 10.72 -11.28
CA ALA A 121 -4.35 10.71 -12.72
C ALA A 121 -3.07 10.72 -13.59
N HIS A 122 -1.97 11.28 -13.08
CA HIS A 122 -0.71 11.36 -13.82
C HIS A 122 0.19 10.12 -13.68
N ARG A 123 -0.28 9.06 -12.99
CA ARG A 123 0.49 7.83 -12.79
C ARG A 123 0.03 6.73 -13.74
N GLU A 124 0.19 6.96 -15.03
CA GLU A 124 -0.22 6.02 -16.07
C GLU A 124 0.46 4.65 -15.96
N ASP A 125 1.74 4.62 -15.56
CA ASP A 125 2.47 3.37 -15.35
C ASP A 125 1.82 2.50 -14.28
N ALA A 126 1.36 3.11 -13.19
CA ALA A 126 0.67 2.42 -12.11
C ALA A 126 -0.69 1.90 -12.60
N VAL A 127 -1.43 2.71 -13.36
CA VAL A 127 -2.72 2.31 -13.94
C VAL A 127 -2.55 1.08 -14.83
N GLY A 128 -1.52 1.07 -15.67
CA GLY A 128 -1.21 -0.08 -16.53
C GLY A 128 -1.01 -1.37 -15.74
N LEU A 129 -0.28 -1.29 -14.62
CA LEU A 129 -0.07 -2.44 -13.74
C LEU A 129 -1.40 -2.93 -13.15
N TYR A 130 -2.22 -2.00 -12.63
CA TYR A 130 -3.49 -2.37 -12.03
C TYR A 130 -4.43 -3.03 -13.03
N LEU A 131 -4.53 -2.48 -14.24
CA LEU A 131 -5.35 -3.09 -15.30
C LEU A 131 -4.85 -4.49 -15.66
N ALA A 132 -3.53 -4.67 -15.73
CA ALA A 132 -2.93 -5.98 -16.01
C ALA A 132 -3.21 -7.01 -14.89
N LEU A 133 -3.46 -6.54 -13.66
CA LEU A 133 -3.80 -7.39 -12.52
C LEU A 133 -5.32 -7.59 -12.35
N GLY A 134 -6.13 -7.13 -13.30
CA GLY A 134 -7.56 -7.36 -13.29
C GLY A 134 -8.39 -6.25 -12.64
N PHE A 135 -7.80 -5.12 -12.29
CA PHE A 135 -8.55 -3.98 -11.80
C PHE A 135 -9.30 -3.31 -12.95
N GLU A 136 -10.49 -2.82 -12.65
CA GLU A 136 -11.29 -2.02 -13.57
C GLU A 136 -11.27 -0.57 -13.14
N GLU A 137 -11.14 0.34 -14.08
CA GLU A 137 -11.17 1.77 -13.77
C GLU A 137 -12.60 2.22 -13.46
N ARG A 138 -12.78 2.88 -12.31
CA ARG A 138 -14.06 3.43 -11.85
C ARG A 138 -13.88 4.91 -11.55
N PRO A 139 -14.24 5.82 -12.46
CA PRO A 139 -14.05 7.25 -12.26
C PRO A 139 -15.03 7.86 -11.26
N ARG A 140 -14.73 9.07 -10.82
CA ARG A 140 -15.47 10.00 -9.96
C ARG A 140 -15.16 9.86 -8.48
N ARG A 141 -13.98 10.32 -8.15
CA ARG A 141 -13.59 10.64 -6.78
C ARG A 141 -13.72 12.15 -6.60
N LEU A 142 -14.52 12.57 -5.62
CA LEU A 142 -14.69 13.97 -5.29
C LEU A 142 -14.00 14.23 -3.94
N VAL A 143 -13.12 15.22 -3.89
CA VAL A 143 -12.36 15.56 -2.68
C VAL A 143 -12.61 17.00 -2.31
N LYS A 144 -12.98 17.24 -1.05
CA LYS A 144 -13.09 18.59 -0.50
C LYS A 144 -12.05 18.70 0.62
N ARG A 145 -11.14 19.66 0.46
CA ARG A 145 -10.11 19.89 1.46
C ARG A 145 -10.71 20.60 2.68
N LEU A 146 -10.49 20.03 3.87
CA LEU A 146 -11.01 20.58 5.13
C LEU A 146 -9.94 21.32 5.91
N LEU A 147 -8.67 20.97 5.72
CA LEU A 147 -7.52 21.62 6.34
C LEU A 147 -6.59 22.08 5.22
N SER A 148 -5.96 23.24 5.40
CA SER A 148 -5.02 23.76 4.40
C SER A 148 -3.78 22.89 4.23
N SER A 149 -3.44 22.08 5.25
CA SER A 149 -2.31 21.16 5.23
C SER A 149 -2.60 19.86 4.46
N CYS A 150 -3.83 19.64 4.09
CA CYS A 150 -4.20 18.49 3.23
C CYS A 150 -3.99 18.87 1.75
#